data_c5b9fc67c0e4b466de27d07c733d4e7f
#
_entry.id   c5b9fc67c0e4b466de27d07c733d4e7f
#
_cell.length_a   1.000
_cell.length_b   1.000
_cell.length_c   1.000
_cell.angle_alpha   90.00
_cell.angle_beta   90.00
_cell.angle_gamma   90.00
#
_symmetry.space_group_name_H-M   'P 1'
#
loop_
_entity.id
_entity.type
_entity.pdbx_description
1 polymer ?
#
loop_
_entity_poly.entity_id
_entity_poly.type
_entity_poly.pdbx_seq_one_letter_code
_entity_poly.pdbx_strand_id
1 'polypeptide(L)'
;MKPEIKTALPGPKARAIIAADKKAMSPSYTRDYPFVMDHGQGVFATDVDGNVFLDFTAGIAVTATGHSHPKVVQAICDQAKKFLHMSGTDFYYKVQVEVAEKLCRNVPISGKKRVFFTNSGAEAIEAAMKLARYHTGRHQFIAFFSAFHGRTLGALSLTGSKVIQKKGFYPLIPGVVHVPYAYCYRCPYNLEYD
;
A
#
# COMPACT_ATOMS: atom_id res chain seq x y z
N MET A 1 -12.65 -20.87 14.04
CA MET A 1 -12.19 -19.83 14.98
C MET A 1 -13.30 -18.84 15.17
N LYS A 2 -13.44 -18.17 16.30
CA LYS A 2 -14.42 -17.11 16.59
C LYS A 2 -13.71 -15.93 17.27
N PRO A 3 -14.21 -14.70 17.17
CA PRO A 3 -13.68 -13.56 17.93
C PRO A 3 -13.77 -13.84 19.43
N GLU A 4 -12.71 -13.51 20.16
CA GLU A 4 -12.64 -13.73 21.62
C GLU A 4 -11.64 -12.76 22.24
N ILE A 5 -12.06 -12.02 23.26
CA ILE A 5 -11.20 -11.11 24.03
C ILE A 5 -10.91 -11.78 25.38
N LYS A 6 -9.65 -12.10 25.63
CA LYS A 6 -9.17 -12.80 26.83
C LYS A 6 -8.55 -11.88 27.87
N THR A 7 -8.06 -10.71 27.44
CA THR A 7 -7.40 -9.74 28.30
C THR A 7 -7.96 -8.34 28.12
N ALA A 8 -7.71 -7.43 29.05
CA ALA A 8 -7.89 -6.01 28.79
C ALA A 8 -6.98 -5.56 27.63
N LEU A 9 -7.45 -4.62 26.80
CA LEU A 9 -6.72 -4.15 25.62
C LEU A 9 -6.01 -2.80 25.89
N PRO A 10 -4.72 -2.66 25.59
CA PRO A 10 -3.79 -3.71 25.18
C PRO A 10 -3.45 -4.65 26.36
N GLY A 11 -3.20 -5.94 26.07
CA GLY A 11 -2.79 -6.92 27.05
C GLY A 11 -1.36 -6.69 27.55
N PRO A 12 -0.88 -7.47 28.56
CA PRO A 12 0.43 -7.23 29.16
C PRO A 12 1.61 -7.40 28.20
N LYS A 13 1.58 -8.40 27.32
CA LYS A 13 2.63 -8.60 26.30
C LYS A 13 2.59 -7.47 25.25
N ALA A 14 1.40 -7.10 24.80
CA ALA A 14 1.22 -5.98 23.86
C ALA A 14 1.75 -4.67 24.45
N ARG A 15 1.47 -4.35 25.73
CA ARG A 15 2.02 -3.17 26.40
C ARG A 15 3.55 -3.14 26.41
N ALA A 16 4.20 -4.27 26.68
CA ALA A 16 5.67 -4.36 26.68
C ALA A 16 6.25 -4.07 25.29
N ILE A 17 5.66 -4.65 24.22
CA ILE A 17 6.10 -4.44 22.84
C ILE A 17 5.86 -2.99 22.40
N ILE A 18 4.70 -2.41 22.72
CA ILE A 18 4.37 -1.00 22.43
C ILE A 18 5.37 -0.06 23.13
N ALA A 19 5.75 -0.37 24.37
CA ALA A 19 6.76 0.43 25.07
C ALA A 19 8.15 0.34 24.43
N ALA A 20 8.53 -0.84 23.92
CA ALA A 20 9.76 -1.03 23.16
C ALA A 20 9.72 -0.33 21.79
N ASP A 21 8.59 -0.42 21.06
CA ASP A 21 8.36 0.28 19.79
C ASP A 21 8.57 1.80 19.96
N LYS A 22 7.99 2.41 20.97
CA LYS A 22 8.14 3.85 21.28
C LYS A 22 9.59 4.28 21.54
N LYS A 23 10.45 3.37 22.00
CA LYS A 23 11.86 3.69 22.25
C LYS A 23 12.73 3.52 21.00
N ALA A 24 12.41 2.56 20.14
CA ALA A 24 13.27 2.13 19.04
C ALA A 24 12.79 2.61 17.67
N MET A 25 11.47 2.81 17.50
CA MET A 25 10.89 3.15 16.20
C MET A 25 10.71 4.66 16.04
N SER A 26 10.80 5.11 14.79
CA SER A 26 10.55 6.50 14.45
C SER A 26 9.12 6.91 14.78
N PRO A 27 8.89 8.10 15.38
CA PRO A 27 7.54 8.62 15.63
C PRO A 27 6.76 8.96 14.34
N SER A 28 7.39 8.84 13.16
CA SER A 28 6.71 8.97 11.87
C SER A 28 5.73 7.83 11.59
N TYR A 29 5.86 6.70 12.28
CA TYR A 29 4.87 5.63 12.23
C TYR A 29 3.69 5.99 13.14
N THR A 30 2.56 6.33 12.54
CA THR A 30 1.31 6.56 13.27
C THR A 30 0.71 5.20 13.65
N ARG A 31 0.75 4.86 14.95
CA ARG A 31 0.15 3.65 15.49
C ARG A 31 -1.24 3.98 16.03
N ASP A 32 -2.26 3.86 15.20
CA ASP A 32 -3.63 4.25 15.57
C ASP A 32 -4.30 3.27 16.54
N TYR A 33 -3.84 2.00 16.56
CA TYR A 33 -4.44 0.95 17.36
C TYR A 33 -3.40 0.27 18.26
N PRO A 34 -3.70 0.04 19.55
CA PRO A 34 -2.79 -0.64 20.47
C PRO A 34 -2.86 -2.19 20.29
N PHE A 35 -2.81 -2.63 19.06
CA PHE A 35 -2.85 -4.02 18.64
C PHE A 35 -1.46 -4.49 18.22
N VAL A 36 -1.01 -5.62 18.77
CA VAL A 36 0.27 -6.24 18.40
C VAL A 36 -0.02 -7.62 17.81
N MET A 37 0.08 -7.70 16.48
CA MET A 37 -0.18 -8.93 15.74
C MET A 37 0.80 -10.04 16.13
N ASP A 38 0.29 -11.24 16.40
CA ASP A 38 1.05 -12.47 16.54
C ASP A 38 0.91 -13.34 15.29
N HIS A 39 -0.30 -13.81 15.02
CA HIS A 39 -0.60 -14.59 13.83
C HIS A 39 -2.01 -14.32 13.32
N GLY A 40 -2.29 -14.80 12.09
CA GLY A 40 -3.61 -14.72 11.49
C GLY A 40 -3.94 -15.90 10.62
N GLN A 41 -5.23 -16.22 10.51
CA GLN A 41 -5.75 -17.25 9.62
C GLN A 41 -7.07 -16.82 8.99
N GLY A 42 -7.13 -16.79 7.67
CA GLY A 42 -8.29 -16.32 6.93
C GLY A 42 -8.65 -14.88 7.32
N VAL A 43 -9.82 -14.68 7.89
CA VAL A 43 -10.30 -13.35 8.32
C VAL A 43 -10.01 -13.04 9.81
N PHE A 44 -9.30 -13.93 10.50
CA PHE A 44 -9.01 -13.76 11.92
C PHE A 44 -7.58 -13.30 12.13
N ALA A 45 -7.42 -12.32 13.02
CA ALA A 45 -6.14 -11.83 13.53
C ALA A 45 -6.06 -12.11 15.02
N THR A 46 -4.94 -12.68 15.48
CA THR A 46 -4.68 -12.97 16.88
C THR A 46 -3.55 -12.09 17.36
N ASP A 47 -3.74 -11.42 18.50
CA ASP A 47 -2.69 -10.62 19.12
C ASP A 47 -1.75 -11.48 19.99
N VAL A 48 -0.65 -10.87 20.43
CA VAL A 48 0.37 -11.55 21.27
C VAL A 48 -0.13 -11.97 22.65
N ASP A 49 -1.27 -11.47 23.08
CA ASP A 49 -1.94 -11.84 24.35
C ASP A 49 -3.03 -12.90 24.14
N GLY A 50 -3.24 -13.35 22.89
CA GLY A 50 -4.18 -14.41 22.51
C GLY A 50 -5.61 -13.91 22.29
N ASN A 51 -5.85 -12.61 22.20
CA ASN A 51 -7.13 -12.07 21.80
C ASN A 51 -7.34 -12.28 20.29
N VAL A 52 -8.54 -12.71 19.90
CA VAL A 52 -8.90 -13.00 18.51
C VAL A 52 -9.88 -11.98 17.99
N PHE A 53 -9.55 -11.37 16.87
CA PHE A 53 -10.33 -10.34 16.22
C PHE A 53 -10.75 -10.76 14.81
N LEU A 54 -11.87 -10.21 14.31
CA LEU A 54 -12.16 -10.18 12.89
C LEU A 54 -11.38 -9.01 12.27
N ASP A 55 -10.58 -9.31 11.25
CA ASP A 55 -9.82 -8.31 10.53
C ASP A 55 -10.63 -7.74 9.35
N PHE A 56 -11.22 -6.57 9.56
CA PHE A 56 -11.87 -5.80 8.49
C PHE A 56 -10.93 -4.83 7.77
N THR A 57 -9.65 -4.78 8.17
CA THR A 57 -8.66 -3.88 7.56
C THR A 57 -7.86 -4.57 6.45
N ALA A 58 -7.71 -5.88 6.54
CA ALA A 58 -6.89 -6.69 5.65
C ALA A 58 -5.48 -6.10 5.43
N GLY A 59 -4.88 -5.50 6.48
CA GLY A 59 -3.59 -4.79 6.37
C GLY A 59 -3.64 -3.56 5.45
N ILE A 60 -4.72 -2.78 5.51
CA ILE A 60 -5.07 -1.68 4.60
C ILE A 60 -5.25 -2.23 3.17
N ALA A 61 -6.15 -3.23 3.07
CA ALA A 61 -6.57 -3.91 1.83
C ALA A 61 -5.45 -4.67 1.07
N VAL A 62 -4.42 -5.15 1.78
CA VAL A 62 -3.29 -5.89 1.17
C VAL A 62 -3.51 -7.39 1.17
N THR A 63 -4.03 -7.97 2.26
CA THR A 63 -4.22 -9.42 2.41
C THR A 63 -5.53 -9.90 1.78
N ALA A 64 -5.69 -9.69 0.48
CA ALA A 64 -6.93 -10.00 -0.26
C ALA A 64 -7.34 -11.49 -0.23
N THR A 65 -6.41 -12.40 0.02
CA THR A 65 -6.66 -13.85 0.15
C THR A 65 -6.92 -14.28 1.59
N GLY A 66 -6.93 -13.35 2.54
CA GLY A 66 -6.90 -13.60 3.98
C GLY A 66 -5.50 -13.93 4.49
N HIS A 67 -5.37 -13.94 5.82
CA HIS A 67 -4.10 -14.25 6.48
C HIS A 67 -3.68 -15.71 6.25
N SER A 68 -2.41 -15.91 6.01
CA SER A 68 -1.76 -17.23 5.92
C SER A 68 -2.47 -18.20 4.96
N HIS A 69 -2.92 -17.72 3.79
CA HIS A 69 -3.58 -18.58 2.80
C HIS A 69 -2.65 -19.72 2.36
N PRO A 70 -3.04 -21.00 2.51
CA PRO A 70 -2.12 -22.13 2.40
C PRO A 70 -1.41 -22.22 1.04
N LYS A 71 -2.10 -21.93 -0.06
CA LYS A 71 -1.47 -21.92 -1.39
C LYS A 71 -0.44 -20.80 -1.57
N VAL A 72 -0.67 -19.64 -0.94
CA VAL A 72 0.27 -18.51 -0.99
C VAL A 72 1.49 -18.83 -0.15
N VAL A 73 1.29 -19.32 1.07
CA VAL A 73 2.38 -19.75 1.96
C VAL A 73 3.24 -20.83 1.29
N GLN A 74 2.61 -21.85 0.70
CA GLN A 74 3.33 -22.92 0.00
C GLN A 74 4.16 -22.37 -1.16
N ALA A 75 3.59 -21.50 -1.98
CA ALA A 75 4.31 -20.89 -3.11
C ALA A 75 5.52 -20.06 -2.66
N ILE A 76 5.40 -19.31 -1.54
CA ILE A 76 6.50 -18.56 -0.95
C ILE A 76 7.60 -19.51 -0.47
N CYS A 77 7.25 -20.55 0.28
CA CYS A 77 8.20 -21.55 0.78
C CYS A 77 8.93 -22.26 -0.35
N ASP A 78 8.23 -22.65 -1.39
CA ASP A 78 8.81 -23.36 -2.55
C ASP A 78 9.75 -22.45 -3.34
N GLN A 79 9.40 -21.18 -3.51
CA GLN A 79 10.28 -20.21 -4.15
C GLN A 79 11.50 -19.87 -3.30
N ALA A 80 11.33 -19.70 -1.98
CA ALA A 80 12.42 -19.39 -1.05
C ALA A 80 13.50 -20.50 -1.02
N LYS A 81 13.09 -21.77 -1.18
CA LYS A 81 14.04 -22.90 -1.30
C LYS A 81 14.86 -22.88 -2.59
N LYS A 82 14.39 -22.18 -3.63
CA LYS A 82 15.11 -22.08 -4.91
C LYS A 82 16.09 -20.90 -4.91
N PHE A 83 15.61 -19.70 -4.65
CA PHE A 83 16.39 -18.50 -4.43
C PHE A 83 15.49 -17.38 -3.89
N LEU A 84 16.09 -16.45 -3.15
CA LEU A 84 15.41 -15.29 -2.56
C LEU A 84 15.50 -14.05 -3.44
N HIS A 85 16.67 -13.79 -4.01
CA HIS A 85 16.90 -12.58 -4.80
C HIS A 85 17.95 -12.80 -5.89
N MET A 86 17.74 -12.13 -7.00
CA MET A 86 18.70 -11.89 -8.08
C MET A 86 18.38 -10.53 -8.69
N SER A 87 19.38 -9.77 -9.10
CA SER A 87 19.18 -8.46 -9.75
C SER A 87 18.37 -8.62 -11.03
N GLY A 88 17.13 -8.14 -11.03
CA GLY A 88 16.23 -8.21 -12.19
C GLY A 88 16.60 -7.22 -13.30
N THR A 89 17.53 -6.29 -13.06
CA THR A 89 18.11 -5.41 -14.09
C THR A 89 19.18 -6.11 -14.91
N ASP A 90 19.89 -7.07 -14.31
CA ASP A 90 21.04 -7.71 -14.92
C ASP A 90 20.75 -9.16 -15.37
N PHE A 91 19.77 -9.81 -14.70
CA PHE A 91 19.50 -11.23 -14.92
C PHE A 91 18.01 -11.49 -15.11
N TYR A 92 17.70 -12.54 -15.85
CA TYR A 92 16.33 -12.99 -16.09
C TYR A 92 15.94 -14.10 -15.12
N TYR A 93 14.67 -14.13 -14.70
CA TYR A 93 14.12 -15.29 -14.00
C TYR A 93 12.63 -15.49 -14.27
N LYS A 94 12.27 -16.75 -14.31
CA LYS A 94 10.99 -17.24 -14.85
C LYS A 94 9.77 -16.61 -14.16
N VAL A 95 9.75 -16.58 -12.82
CA VAL A 95 8.58 -16.13 -12.07
C VAL A 95 8.24 -14.65 -12.34
N GLN A 96 9.25 -13.82 -12.59
CA GLN A 96 9.02 -12.41 -12.95
C GLN A 96 8.32 -12.29 -14.31
N VAL A 97 8.76 -13.08 -15.28
CA VAL A 97 8.16 -13.12 -16.64
C VAL A 97 6.71 -13.63 -16.56
N GLU A 98 6.47 -14.72 -15.85
CA GLU A 98 5.13 -15.30 -15.67
C GLU A 98 4.13 -14.30 -15.05
N VAL A 99 4.56 -13.54 -14.03
CA VAL A 99 3.72 -12.50 -13.42
C VAL A 99 3.46 -11.35 -14.41
N ALA A 100 4.49 -10.91 -15.15
CA ALA A 100 4.34 -9.86 -16.16
C ALA A 100 3.34 -10.26 -17.26
N GLU A 101 3.44 -11.48 -17.78
CA GLU A 101 2.50 -11.99 -18.77
C GLU A 101 1.06 -12.08 -18.23
N LYS A 102 0.90 -12.56 -17.00
CA LYS A 102 -0.40 -12.64 -16.34
C LYS A 102 -1.02 -11.25 -16.13
N LEU A 103 -0.24 -10.27 -15.73
CA LEU A 103 -0.68 -8.88 -15.62
C LEU A 103 -1.09 -8.31 -16.98
N CYS A 104 -0.27 -8.52 -18.03
CA CYS A 104 -0.59 -8.07 -19.39
C CYS A 104 -1.89 -8.67 -19.91
N ARG A 105 -2.23 -9.91 -19.57
CA ARG A 105 -3.52 -10.52 -19.96
C ARG A 105 -4.72 -9.92 -19.22
N ASN A 106 -4.56 -9.57 -17.94
CA ASN A 106 -5.68 -9.20 -17.07
C ASN A 106 -5.96 -7.70 -17.02
N VAL A 107 -4.95 -6.85 -17.30
CA VAL A 107 -5.14 -5.40 -17.23
C VAL A 107 -5.99 -4.91 -18.42
N PRO A 108 -7.07 -4.15 -18.19
CA PRO A 108 -7.99 -3.67 -19.23
C PRO A 108 -7.43 -2.46 -20.00
N ILE A 109 -6.24 -2.63 -20.60
CA ILE A 109 -5.60 -1.66 -21.48
C ILE A 109 -5.53 -2.29 -22.86
N SER A 110 -5.87 -1.54 -23.89
CA SER A 110 -5.77 -2.00 -25.30
C SER A 110 -4.33 -1.94 -25.81
N GLY A 111 -4.04 -2.72 -26.85
CA GLY A 111 -2.75 -2.70 -27.52
C GLY A 111 -1.63 -3.46 -26.81
N LYS A 112 -0.39 -3.17 -27.18
CA LYS A 112 0.81 -3.82 -26.64
C LYS A 112 1.09 -3.32 -25.22
N LYS A 113 1.23 -4.26 -24.29
CA LYS A 113 1.45 -3.97 -22.86
C LYS A 113 2.82 -4.44 -22.42
N ARG A 114 3.39 -3.72 -21.45
CA ARG A 114 4.62 -4.11 -20.75
C ARG A 114 4.47 -3.78 -19.27
N VAL A 115 5.17 -4.52 -18.43
CA VAL A 115 5.16 -4.35 -16.97
C VAL A 115 6.52 -3.86 -16.52
N PHE A 116 6.51 -2.87 -15.63
CA PHE A 116 7.67 -2.41 -14.89
C PHE A 116 7.43 -2.64 -13.40
N PHE A 117 8.26 -3.48 -12.78
CA PHE A 117 8.14 -3.80 -11.36
C PHE A 117 8.92 -2.82 -10.51
N THR A 118 8.34 -2.47 -9.37
CA THR A 118 8.93 -1.59 -8.34
C THR A 118 8.74 -2.21 -6.96
N ASN A 119 9.39 -1.66 -5.94
CA ASN A 119 9.31 -2.19 -4.57
C ASN A 119 8.11 -1.65 -3.77
N SER A 120 7.47 -0.59 -4.25
CA SER A 120 6.35 0.05 -3.55
C SER A 120 5.43 0.80 -4.51
N GLY A 121 4.19 1.08 -4.05
CA GLY A 121 3.27 1.95 -4.78
C GLY A 121 3.81 3.36 -4.98
N ALA A 122 4.58 3.90 -4.03
CA ALA A 122 5.22 5.22 -4.19
C ALA A 122 6.21 5.22 -5.35
N GLU A 123 7.06 4.18 -5.47
CA GLU A 123 7.99 4.03 -6.60
C GLU A 123 7.25 3.83 -7.93
N ALA A 124 6.13 3.09 -7.92
CA ALA A 124 5.31 2.94 -9.12
C ALA A 124 4.74 4.29 -9.60
N ILE A 125 4.31 5.16 -8.68
CA ILE A 125 3.87 6.53 -8.99
C ILE A 125 5.04 7.37 -9.52
N GLU A 126 6.22 7.30 -8.91
CA GLU A 126 7.42 8.00 -9.41
C GLU A 126 7.76 7.55 -10.84
N ALA A 127 7.72 6.26 -11.11
CA ALA A 127 7.95 5.70 -12.44
C ALA A 127 6.89 6.18 -13.44
N ALA A 128 5.61 6.19 -13.06
CA ALA A 128 4.51 6.68 -13.88
C ALA A 128 4.66 8.18 -14.23
N MET A 129 5.05 9.01 -13.25
CA MET A 129 5.31 10.43 -13.47
C MET A 129 6.47 10.64 -14.46
N LYS A 130 7.56 9.91 -14.29
CA LYS A 130 8.71 9.96 -15.20
C LYS A 130 8.32 9.54 -16.62
N LEU A 131 7.60 8.41 -16.74
CA LEU A 131 7.15 7.90 -18.03
C LEU A 131 6.22 8.87 -18.73
N ALA A 132 5.24 9.44 -18.02
CA ALA A 132 4.32 10.42 -18.57
C ALA A 132 5.04 11.66 -19.10
N ARG A 133 5.99 12.23 -18.35
CA ARG A 133 6.80 13.35 -18.79
C ARG A 133 7.66 13.01 -20.00
N TYR A 134 8.33 11.88 -19.97
CA TYR A 134 9.22 11.44 -21.04
C TYR A 134 8.46 11.22 -22.36
N HIS A 135 7.30 10.56 -22.28
CA HIS A 135 6.49 10.22 -23.46
C HIS A 135 5.78 11.43 -24.06
N THR A 136 5.26 12.33 -23.22
CA THR A 136 4.41 13.43 -23.69
C THR A 136 5.15 14.76 -23.84
N GLY A 137 6.32 14.93 -23.23
CA GLY A 137 7.00 16.22 -23.11
C GLY A 137 6.29 17.22 -22.18
N ARG A 138 5.18 16.83 -21.53
CA ARG A 138 4.40 17.70 -20.65
C ARG A 138 4.93 17.62 -19.22
N HIS A 139 4.95 18.76 -18.52
CA HIS A 139 5.53 18.83 -17.17
C HIS A 139 4.50 18.92 -16.04
N GLN A 140 3.25 19.23 -16.37
CA GLN A 140 2.19 19.42 -15.41
C GLN A 140 1.36 18.14 -15.20
N PHE A 141 0.86 17.97 -13.97
CA PHE A 141 -0.03 16.88 -13.57
C PHE A 141 -1.27 17.44 -12.89
N ILE A 142 -2.39 16.80 -13.13
CA ILE A 142 -3.60 16.97 -12.34
C ILE A 142 -3.67 15.81 -11.34
N ALA A 143 -3.88 16.14 -10.07
CA ALA A 143 -4.11 15.19 -9.00
C ALA A 143 -5.43 15.52 -8.28
N PHE A 144 -6.00 14.58 -7.57
CA PHE A 144 -7.28 14.78 -6.91
C PHE A 144 -7.12 15.02 -5.40
N PHE A 145 -7.95 15.93 -4.85
CA PHE A 145 -8.11 16.00 -3.41
C PHE A 145 -8.55 14.66 -2.84
N SER A 146 -8.17 14.37 -1.60
CA SER A 146 -8.41 13.12 -0.87
C SER A 146 -7.68 11.89 -1.42
N ALA A 147 -6.94 11.98 -2.53
CA ALA A 147 -6.15 10.88 -3.06
C ALA A 147 -4.82 10.71 -2.30
N PHE A 148 -4.39 9.45 -2.14
CA PHE A 148 -3.09 9.09 -1.59
C PHE A 148 -2.24 8.36 -2.64
N HIS A 149 -1.03 8.87 -2.89
CA HIS A 149 -0.13 8.33 -3.91
C HIS A 149 1.22 7.86 -3.37
N GLY A 150 1.55 8.18 -2.13
CA GLY A 150 2.80 7.80 -1.49
C GLY A 150 3.44 8.93 -0.69
N ARG A 151 4.64 8.67 -0.16
CA ARG A 151 5.37 9.59 0.74
C ARG A 151 6.78 9.95 0.25
N THR A 152 7.22 9.47 -0.92
CA THR A 152 8.38 10.04 -1.62
C THR A 152 8.02 11.43 -2.14
N LEU A 153 8.96 12.33 -2.37
CA LEU A 153 8.65 13.72 -2.70
C LEU A 153 7.80 13.87 -3.95
N GLY A 154 8.01 13.06 -4.98
CA GLY A 154 7.18 13.07 -6.18
C GLY A 154 5.77 12.53 -5.93
N ALA A 155 5.65 11.36 -5.33
CA ALA A 155 4.34 10.79 -4.99
C ALA A 155 3.59 11.65 -3.95
N LEU A 156 4.33 12.26 -3.00
CA LEU A 156 3.77 13.20 -2.03
C LEU A 156 3.22 14.45 -2.69
N SER A 157 3.85 14.92 -3.78
CA SER A 157 3.37 16.06 -4.55
C SER A 157 1.95 15.83 -5.09
N LEU A 158 1.65 14.60 -5.53
CA LEU A 158 0.32 14.18 -6.00
C LEU A 158 -0.66 13.87 -4.87
N THR A 159 -0.17 13.50 -3.68
CA THR A 159 -1.03 13.16 -2.53
C THR A 159 -1.83 14.38 -2.08
N GLY A 160 -3.14 14.23 -1.91
CA GLY A 160 -4.07 15.28 -1.45
C GLY A 160 -4.95 14.85 -0.27
N SER A 161 -4.64 13.71 0.40
CA SER A 161 -5.52 13.08 1.38
C SER A 161 -5.54 13.79 2.75
N LYS A 162 -4.38 14.17 3.30
CA LYS A 162 -4.27 14.83 4.61
C LYS A 162 -3.16 15.89 4.59
N VAL A 163 -3.44 17.07 5.12
CA VAL A 163 -2.49 18.20 5.22
C VAL A 163 -1.24 17.79 5.99
N ILE A 164 -1.39 17.04 7.08
CA ILE A 164 -0.27 16.60 7.93
C ILE A 164 0.79 15.80 7.16
N GLN A 165 0.44 15.13 6.06
CA GLN A 165 1.37 14.36 5.26
C GLN A 165 2.36 15.24 4.47
N LYS A 166 1.98 16.50 4.20
CA LYS A 166 2.79 17.47 3.44
C LYS A 166 3.43 18.53 4.32
N LYS A 167 2.90 18.74 5.53
CA LYS A 167 3.37 19.79 6.44
C LYS A 167 4.86 19.62 6.76
N GLY A 168 5.66 20.64 6.46
CA GLY A 168 7.11 20.66 6.74
C GLY A 168 7.99 20.06 5.62
N PHE A 169 7.41 19.56 4.52
CA PHE A 169 8.18 18.94 3.41
C PHE A 169 8.27 19.82 2.15
N TYR A 170 7.86 21.06 2.21
CA TYR A 170 7.96 21.98 1.09
C TYR A 170 9.40 22.51 0.89
N PRO A 171 9.80 22.79 -0.38
CA PRO A 171 9.01 22.73 -1.59
C PRO A 171 8.88 21.28 -2.11
N LEU A 172 7.66 20.93 -2.56
CA LEU A 172 7.39 19.69 -3.27
C LEU A 172 7.73 19.83 -4.77
N ILE A 173 7.61 18.74 -5.54
CA ILE A 173 7.86 18.78 -6.99
C ILE A 173 6.84 19.73 -7.65
N PRO A 174 7.30 20.73 -8.44
CA PRO A 174 6.43 21.71 -9.06
C PRO A 174 5.60 21.10 -10.21
N GLY A 175 4.53 21.82 -10.60
CA GLY A 175 3.68 21.44 -11.72
C GLY A 175 2.57 20.43 -11.37
N VAL A 176 2.19 20.32 -10.10
CA VAL A 176 1.02 19.54 -9.69
C VAL A 176 -0.12 20.46 -9.28
N VAL A 177 -1.27 20.30 -9.93
CA VAL A 177 -2.51 21.01 -9.61
C VAL A 177 -3.51 20.01 -9.02
N HIS A 178 -4.08 20.33 -7.87
CA HIS A 178 -5.11 19.50 -7.24
C HIS A 178 -6.50 20.02 -7.60
N VAL A 179 -7.37 19.10 -8.00
CA VAL A 179 -8.77 19.38 -8.33
C VAL A 179 -9.69 18.44 -7.56
N PRO A 180 -10.97 18.81 -7.32
CA PRO A 180 -11.96 17.89 -6.76
C PRO A 180 -12.15 16.66 -7.66
N TYR A 181 -12.32 15.49 -7.03
CA TYR A 181 -12.81 14.31 -7.75
C TYR A 181 -14.31 14.43 -8.01
N ALA A 182 -14.78 13.88 -9.12
CA ALA A 182 -16.21 13.85 -9.43
C ALA A 182 -16.99 13.09 -8.33
N TYR A 183 -17.89 13.79 -7.65
CA TYR A 183 -18.66 13.24 -6.53
C TYR A 183 -20.03 13.92 -6.49
N CYS A 184 -20.98 13.39 -7.28
CA CYS A 184 -22.29 13.99 -7.50
C CYS A 184 -23.11 14.09 -6.20
N TYR A 185 -23.00 13.12 -5.28
CA TYR A 185 -23.70 13.15 -3.99
C TYR A 185 -23.36 14.38 -3.12
N ARG A 186 -22.14 14.91 -3.23
CA ARG A 186 -21.67 16.15 -2.55
C ARG A 186 -20.77 16.93 -3.51
N CYS A 187 -21.39 17.42 -4.59
CA CYS A 187 -20.65 18.14 -5.62
C CYS A 187 -20.04 19.42 -5.05
N PRO A 188 -18.73 19.64 -5.14
CA PRO A 188 -18.10 20.86 -4.65
C PRO A 188 -18.47 22.10 -5.45
N TYR A 189 -19.09 21.94 -6.62
CA TYR A 189 -19.55 23.00 -7.50
C TYR A 189 -21.07 23.20 -7.43
N ASN A 190 -21.79 22.47 -6.56
CA ASN A 190 -23.25 22.50 -6.44
C ASN A 190 -23.98 22.23 -7.76
N LEU A 191 -23.40 21.40 -8.62
CA LEU A 191 -24.05 20.96 -9.85
C LEU A 191 -25.06 19.84 -9.54
N GLU A 192 -26.20 19.91 -10.19
CA GLU A 192 -27.18 18.82 -10.18
C GLU A 192 -26.77 17.74 -11.18
N TYR A 193 -27.21 16.53 -10.94
CA TYR A 193 -26.99 15.41 -11.85
C TYR A 193 -28.22 15.34 -12.78
N ASP A 194 -28.02 15.63 -14.05
CA ASP A 194 -29.02 15.51 -15.12
C ASP A 194 -29.10 14.07 -15.65
#